data_058e58935f9b442a9a86303c0e04821d
#
_entry.id   058e58935f9b442a9a86303c0e04821d
#
_cell.length_a   1.000
_cell.length_b   1.000
_cell.length_c   1.000
_cell.angle_alpha   90.00
_cell.angle_beta   90.00
_cell.angle_gamma   90.00
#
_symmetry.space_group_name_H-M   'P 1'
#
loop_
_entity.id
_entity.type
_entity.pdbx_description
1 polymer ?
#
loop_
_entity_poly.entity_id
_entity_poly.type
_entity_poly.pdbx_seq_one_letter_code
_entity_poly.pdbx_strand_id
1 'polypeptide(L)'
;MIKDVLVDIGANETRLAILEDGAVSEIQVEKNQEKSLVGNIYKGKVVRVIPGMQSAFVDIGLKKNAYLYVKDVLHEQFDEDDTETIHSGNLPDISEVLKQGQEIIVQVIKDAMGEKGPRITAVISILGSYTVFFPYGSTIGISKKIEDQEERRRLRQLVESVKPEHCGIIVRTASENVHESLLIEEINTLSSLWESIREQGKKVNSPNLLYGQQSLTELAVREHLASSNRFIVNDRETYKKILSSLGDASSGLKEKVEYYNKDYDMFEYYN
;
A
#
# COMPACT_ATOMS: atom_id res chain seq x y z
N MET A 1 4.07 24.19 -20.42
CA MET A 1 3.09 23.10 -20.36
C MET A 1 2.24 23.34 -19.12
N ILE A 2 0.96 23.62 -19.31
CA ILE A 2 -0.01 23.84 -18.22
C ILE A 2 -0.60 22.47 -17.92
N LYS A 3 -0.50 22.03 -16.66
CA LYS A 3 -1.04 20.73 -16.20
C LYS A 3 -2.17 20.97 -15.20
N ASP A 4 -3.40 20.58 -15.56
CA ASP A 4 -4.55 20.60 -14.70
C ASP A 4 -4.96 19.18 -14.33
N VAL A 5 -5.36 18.98 -13.08
CA VAL A 5 -5.81 17.69 -12.55
C VAL A 5 -7.26 17.84 -12.10
N LEU A 6 -8.14 17.03 -12.66
CA LEU A 6 -9.56 17.02 -12.35
C LEU A 6 -9.91 15.76 -11.56
N VAL A 7 -10.51 15.89 -10.39
CA VAL A 7 -11.00 14.78 -9.57
C VAL A 7 -12.50 14.92 -9.41
N ASP A 8 -13.22 14.07 -10.13
CA ASP A 8 -14.68 14.02 -10.14
C ASP A 8 -15.16 12.83 -9.30
N ILE A 9 -15.82 13.14 -8.19
CA ILE A 9 -16.33 12.18 -7.22
C ILE A 9 -17.84 12.05 -7.42
N GLY A 10 -18.24 10.92 -8.01
CA GLY A 10 -19.63 10.54 -8.18
C GLY A 10 -20.09 9.55 -7.10
N ALA A 11 -21.38 9.20 -7.12
CA ALA A 11 -21.95 8.24 -6.16
C ALA A 11 -21.36 6.83 -6.30
N ASN A 12 -21.08 6.38 -7.52
CA ASN A 12 -20.65 5.02 -7.83
C ASN A 12 -19.16 4.92 -8.19
N GLU A 13 -18.55 6.00 -8.62
CA GLU A 13 -17.18 6.02 -9.10
C GLU A 13 -16.51 7.37 -8.83
N THR A 14 -15.20 7.35 -8.73
CA THR A 14 -14.32 8.52 -8.76
C THR A 14 -13.53 8.50 -10.05
N ARG A 15 -13.56 9.60 -10.80
CA ARG A 15 -12.84 9.78 -12.06
C ARG A 15 -11.71 10.79 -11.88
N LEU A 16 -10.55 10.50 -12.40
CA LEU A 16 -9.39 11.38 -12.47
C LEU A 16 -9.09 11.67 -13.93
N ALA A 17 -8.95 12.93 -14.31
CA ALA A 17 -8.39 13.30 -15.59
C ALA A 17 -7.20 14.23 -15.39
N ILE A 18 -6.16 14.03 -16.20
CA ILE A 18 -5.01 14.91 -16.32
C ILE A 18 -5.09 15.60 -17.67
N LEU A 19 -5.08 16.92 -17.63
CA LEU A 19 -5.04 17.74 -18.84
C LEU A 19 -3.67 18.39 -18.96
N GLU A 20 -3.11 18.34 -20.16
CA GLU A 20 -1.87 19.02 -20.52
C GLU A 20 -2.14 19.99 -21.67
N ASP A 21 -1.91 21.28 -21.42
CA ASP A 21 -2.25 22.38 -22.35
C ASP A 21 -3.70 22.33 -22.84
N GLY A 22 -4.63 21.91 -21.96
CA GLY A 22 -6.05 21.79 -22.23
C GLY A 22 -6.50 20.51 -22.94
N ALA A 23 -5.59 19.61 -23.30
CA ALA A 23 -5.92 18.31 -23.87
C ALA A 23 -5.84 17.20 -22.82
N VAL A 24 -6.75 16.24 -22.85
CA VAL A 24 -6.74 15.08 -21.94
C VAL A 24 -5.54 14.19 -22.26
N SER A 25 -4.61 14.04 -21.32
CA SER A 25 -3.45 13.14 -21.43
C SER A 25 -3.67 11.80 -20.74
N GLU A 26 -4.48 11.77 -19.67
CA GLU A 26 -4.73 10.55 -18.90
C GLU A 26 -6.12 10.58 -18.26
N ILE A 27 -6.78 9.40 -18.22
CA ILE A 27 -8.02 9.19 -17.46
C ILE A 27 -7.88 7.91 -16.64
N GLN A 28 -8.23 8.01 -15.34
CA GLN A 28 -8.36 6.87 -14.43
C GLN A 28 -9.74 6.85 -13.81
N VAL A 29 -10.28 5.65 -13.54
CA VAL A 29 -11.59 5.47 -12.92
C VAL A 29 -11.50 4.45 -11.79
N GLU A 30 -11.98 4.82 -10.61
CA GLU A 30 -12.11 3.96 -9.43
C GLU A 30 -13.58 3.77 -9.08
N LYS A 31 -14.05 2.52 -8.99
CA LYS A 31 -15.42 2.23 -8.54
C LYS A 31 -15.52 2.36 -7.02
N ASN A 32 -16.46 3.17 -6.53
CA ASN A 32 -16.62 3.43 -5.10
C ASN A 32 -17.20 2.23 -4.32
N GLN A 33 -17.88 1.29 -4.98
CA GLN A 33 -18.59 0.19 -4.32
C GLN A 33 -17.74 -1.05 -4.04
N GLU A 34 -16.56 -1.20 -4.67
CA GLU A 34 -15.70 -2.38 -4.54
C GLU A 34 -14.25 -1.97 -4.26
N LYS A 35 -14.03 -1.17 -3.20
CA LYS A 35 -12.65 -0.93 -2.77
C LYS A 35 -12.05 -2.22 -2.26
N SER A 36 -11.10 -2.78 -3.02
CA SER A 36 -10.29 -3.89 -2.54
C SER A 36 -9.57 -3.48 -1.25
N LEU A 37 -9.60 -4.37 -0.27
CA LEU A 37 -8.86 -4.20 0.98
C LEU A 37 -7.45 -4.79 0.88
N VAL A 38 -7.13 -5.44 -0.24
CA VAL A 38 -5.81 -6.07 -0.46
C VAL A 38 -4.71 -5.03 -0.35
N GLY A 39 -3.70 -5.36 0.47
CA GLY A 39 -2.60 -4.44 0.80
C GLY A 39 -2.82 -3.60 2.06
N ASN A 40 -4.06 -3.44 2.53
CA ASN A 40 -4.33 -2.71 3.78
C ASN A 40 -3.72 -3.43 4.98
N ILE A 41 -3.14 -2.65 5.90
CA ILE A 41 -2.51 -3.15 7.14
C ILE A 41 -3.35 -2.71 8.33
N TYR A 42 -3.68 -3.65 9.18
CA TYR A 42 -4.50 -3.43 10.39
C TYR A 42 -3.75 -3.85 11.65
N LYS A 43 -4.03 -3.20 12.75
CA LYS A 43 -3.86 -3.79 14.08
C LYS A 43 -5.13 -4.59 14.39
N GLY A 44 -5.03 -5.92 14.38
CA GLY A 44 -6.13 -6.82 14.65
C GLY A 44 -6.04 -7.45 16.04
N LYS A 45 -7.15 -8.07 16.49
CA LYS A 45 -7.21 -8.84 17.71
C LYS A 45 -7.63 -10.27 17.40
N VAL A 46 -6.85 -11.24 17.86
CA VAL A 46 -7.16 -12.67 17.70
C VAL A 46 -8.43 -13.00 18.51
N VAL A 47 -9.50 -13.33 17.81
CA VAL A 47 -10.80 -13.67 18.42
C VAL A 47 -10.85 -15.14 18.79
N ARG A 48 -10.31 -16.01 17.91
CA ARG A 48 -10.35 -17.45 18.10
C ARG A 48 -9.19 -18.13 17.39
N VAL A 49 -8.57 -19.11 18.04
CA VAL A 49 -7.58 -20.02 17.45
C VAL A 49 -8.23 -21.38 17.25
N ILE A 50 -8.01 -22.00 16.08
CA ILE A 50 -8.58 -23.31 15.71
C ILE A 50 -7.44 -24.25 15.31
N PRO A 51 -6.88 -25.02 16.27
CA PRO A 51 -5.74 -25.90 16.01
C PRO A 51 -6.04 -26.95 14.93
N GLY A 52 -7.22 -27.55 14.94
CA GLY A 52 -7.61 -28.55 13.93
C GLY A 52 -7.62 -28.06 12.49
N MET A 53 -7.64 -26.73 12.26
CA MET A 53 -7.54 -26.09 10.96
C MET A 53 -6.21 -25.33 10.76
N GLN A 54 -5.33 -25.38 11.75
CA GLN A 54 -4.08 -24.64 11.77
C GLN A 54 -4.28 -23.13 11.41
N SER A 55 -5.31 -22.52 12.00
CA SER A 55 -5.74 -21.17 11.64
C SER A 55 -6.29 -20.39 12.83
N ALA A 56 -6.40 -19.08 12.67
CA ALA A 56 -7.05 -18.19 13.61
C ALA A 56 -8.02 -17.24 12.90
N PHE A 57 -9.01 -16.76 13.63
CA PHE A 57 -9.87 -15.67 13.25
C PHE A 57 -9.44 -14.39 13.98
N VAL A 58 -9.29 -13.31 13.23
CA VAL A 58 -8.79 -12.02 13.72
C VAL A 58 -9.83 -10.95 13.43
N ASP A 59 -10.22 -10.21 14.44
CA ASP A 59 -11.02 -9.00 14.27
C ASP A 59 -10.12 -7.85 13.80
N ILE A 60 -10.41 -7.29 12.64
CA ILE A 60 -9.73 -6.15 12.04
C ILE A 60 -10.66 -4.94 11.87
N GLY A 61 -11.82 -4.95 12.55
CA GLY A 61 -12.81 -3.86 12.50
C GLY A 61 -13.80 -3.96 11.34
N LEU A 62 -13.88 -5.10 10.66
CA LEU A 62 -14.83 -5.35 9.57
C LEU A 62 -16.03 -6.16 10.09
N LYS A 63 -17.12 -6.22 9.29
CA LYS A 63 -18.32 -7.01 9.64
C LYS A 63 -18.03 -8.50 9.87
N LYS A 64 -17.00 -9.05 9.20
CA LYS A 64 -16.59 -10.46 9.31
C LYS A 64 -15.14 -10.53 9.76
N ASN A 65 -14.84 -11.43 10.69
CA ASN A 65 -13.49 -11.69 11.14
C ASN A 65 -12.62 -12.19 9.98
N ALA A 66 -11.40 -11.72 9.93
CA ALA A 66 -10.41 -12.13 8.94
C ALA A 66 -9.83 -13.51 9.27
N TYR A 67 -9.48 -14.27 8.22
CA TYR A 67 -8.89 -15.60 8.34
C TYR A 67 -7.37 -15.51 8.21
N LEU A 68 -6.65 -16.08 9.19
CA LEU A 68 -5.21 -16.16 9.26
C LEU A 68 -4.77 -17.62 9.36
N TYR A 69 -3.99 -18.08 8.39
CA TYR A 69 -3.45 -19.44 8.38
C TYR A 69 -2.05 -19.48 9.02
N VAL A 70 -1.65 -20.58 9.63
CA VAL A 70 -0.38 -20.69 10.35
C VAL A 70 0.84 -20.30 9.52
N LYS A 71 0.88 -20.65 8.22
CA LYS A 71 1.95 -20.23 7.31
C LYS A 71 2.03 -18.72 7.12
N ASP A 72 0.89 -18.05 7.20
CA ASP A 72 0.80 -16.60 7.03
C ASP A 72 1.18 -15.84 8.32
N VAL A 73 1.54 -16.55 9.42
CA VAL A 73 1.99 -15.94 10.69
C VAL A 73 3.51 -15.91 10.80
N LEU A 74 4.17 -16.90 10.18
CA LEU A 74 5.61 -17.10 10.34
C LEU A 74 6.36 -16.19 9.38
N HIS A 75 7.28 -15.37 9.94
CA HIS A 75 8.23 -14.58 9.16
C HIS A 75 9.41 -15.47 8.75
N GLU A 76 9.20 -16.38 7.80
CA GLU A 76 10.26 -17.23 7.30
C GLU A 76 10.97 -16.58 6.10
N GLN A 77 12.19 -17.05 5.84
CA GLN A 77 13.05 -16.55 4.77
C GLN A 77 12.40 -16.86 3.41
N PHE A 78 12.33 -15.85 2.56
CA PHE A 78 12.02 -16.06 1.15
C PHE A 78 13.17 -16.80 0.48
N ASP A 79 12.88 -17.73 -0.43
CA ASP A 79 13.90 -18.27 -1.30
C ASP A 79 14.44 -17.16 -2.21
N GLU A 80 15.76 -17.15 -2.42
CA GLU A 80 16.41 -16.16 -3.31
C GLU A 80 15.84 -16.22 -4.74
N ASP A 81 15.26 -17.36 -5.12
CA ASP A 81 14.78 -17.64 -6.46
C ASP A 81 13.26 -17.69 -6.62
N ASP A 82 12.47 -17.71 -5.55
CA ASP A 82 11.01 -17.73 -5.61
C ASP A 82 10.36 -16.73 -4.63
N THR A 83 9.27 -16.13 -5.06
CA THR A 83 8.38 -15.33 -4.20
C THR A 83 7.55 -16.21 -3.26
N GLU A 84 7.74 -17.52 -3.28
CA GLU A 84 7.11 -18.47 -2.38
C GLU A 84 7.97 -18.66 -1.12
N THR A 85 7.34 -18.56 0.04
CA THR A 85 7.94 -18.78 1.34
C THR A 85 8.37 -20.25 1.47
N ILE A 86 9.67 -20.52 1.63
CA ILE A 86 10.13 -21.88 1.92
C ILE A 86 9.88 -22.17 3.40
N HIS A 87 9.02 -23.12 3.65
CA HIS A 87 8.91 -23.75 4.95
C HIS A 87 9.84 -24.96 5.00
N SER A 88 11.07 -24.77 5.42
CA SER A 88 12.00 -25.87 5.69
C SER A 88 11.74 -26.44 7.07
N GLY A 89 10.69 -27.25 7.22
CA GLY A 89 10.40 -27.95 8.47
C GLY A 89 8.92 -28.23 8.72
N ASN A 90 8.61 -28.95 9.79
CA ASN A 90 7.25 -29.10 10.27
C ASN A 90 6.76 -27.76 10.81
N LEU A 91 5.63 -27.26 10.29
CA LEU A 91 4.98 -26.06 10.81
C LEU A 91 4.64 -26.24 12.29
N PRO A 92 4.90 -25.24 13.15
CA PRO A 92 4.46 -25.27 14.53
C PRO A 92 2.92 -25.29 14.61
N ASP A 93 2.38 -25.80 15.70
CA ASP A 93 0.94 -25.69 15.93
C ASP A 93 0.54 -24.22 16.08
N ILE A 94 -0.58 -23.82 15.47
CA ILE A 94 -1.07 -22.43 15.52
C ILE A 94 -1.24 -21.94 16.96
N SER A 95 -1.57 -22.81 17.91
CA SER A 95 -1.72 -22.50 19.32
C SER A 95 -0.40 -22.20 20.05
N GLU A 96 0.73 -22.59 19.47
CA GLU A 96 2.06 -22.23 19.97
C GLU A 96 2.45 -20.82 19.53
N VAL A 97 1.92 -20.38 18.39
CA VAL A 97 2.27 -19.11 17.74
C VAL A 97 1.31 -17.98 18.14
N LEU A 98 0.01 -18.27 18.24
CA LEU A 98 -1.04 -17.29 18.51
C LEU A 98 -1.90 -17.67 19.71
N LYS A 99 -2.29 -16.66 20.49
CA LYS A 99 -3.20 -16.80 21.62
C LYS A 99 -4.45 -15.94 21.41
N GLN A 100 -5.60 -16.45 21.87
CA GLN A 100 -6.83 -15.66 21.88
C GLN A 100 -6.64 -14.38 22.71
N GLY A 101 -7.13 -13.26 22.18
CA GLY A 101 -7.00 -11.94 22.78
C GLY A 101 -5.69 -11.21 22.42
N GLN A 102 -4.74 -11.88 21.78
CA GLN A 102 -3.48 -11.27 21.31
C GLN A 102 -3.76 -10.22 20.24
N GLU A 103 -3.05 -9.08 20.33
CA GLU A 103 -3.00 -8.07 19.28
C GLU A 103 -1.90 -8.42 18.29
N ILE A 104 -2.18 -8.23 16.99
CA ILE A 104 -1.25 -8.54 15.90
C ILE A 104 -1.41 -7.54 14.76
N ILE A 105 -0.29 -7.15 14.13
CA ILE A 105 -0.32 -6.39 12.88
C ILE A 105 -0.44 -7.37 11.72
N VAL A 106 -1.43 -7.13 10.86
CA VAL A 106 -1.75 -8.03 9.74
C VAL A 106 -2.08 -7.25 8.48
N GLN A 107 -1.81 -7.85 7.34
CA GLN A 107 -2.10 -7.30 6.01
C GLN A 107 -3.14 -8.16 5.29
N VAL A 108 -4.08 -7.53 4.60
CA VAL A 108 -5.07 -8.22 3.77
C VAL A 108 -4.41 -8.69 2.48
N ILE A 109 -4.52 -9.99 2.16
CA ILE A 109 -4.01 -10.60 0.92
C ILE A 109 -5.10 -11.05 -0.04
N LYS A 110 -6.34 -11.22 0.45
CA LYS A 110 -7.52 -11.47 -0.38
C LYS A 110 -8.75 -10.84 0.26
N ASP A 111 -9.59 -10.22 -0.55
CA ASP A 111 -10.86 -9.66 -0.12
C ASP A 111 -11.82 -10.72 0.44
N ALA A 112 -12.79 -10.25 1.21
CA ALA A 112 -13.91 -11.07 1.64
C ALA A 112 -14.71 -11.58 0.43
N MET A 113 -15.16 -12.84 0.47
CA MET A 113 -15.94 -13.44 -0.59
C MET A 113 -17.13 -14.20 -0.04
N GLY A 114 -18.34 -13.80 -0.44
CA GLY A 114 -19.59 -14.40 0.04
C GLY A 114 -19.68 -14.34 1.57
N GLU A 115 -19.82 -15.48 2.22
CA GLU A 115 -19.91 -15.60 3.69
C GLU A 115 -18.54 -15.60 4.41
N LYS A 116 -17.43 -15.65 3.66
CA LYS A 116 -16.08 -15.70 4.24
C LYS A 116 -15.51 -14.29 4.42
N GLY A 117 -14.86 -14.05 5.56
CA GLY A 117 -14.08 -12.85 5.81
C GLY A 117 -12.82 -12.79 4.93
N PRO A 118 -12.11 -11.65 4.92
CA PRO A 118 -10.88 -11.50 4.15
C PRO A 118 -9.79 -12.45 4.67
N ARG A 119 -8.87 -12.85 3.78
CA ARG A 119 -7.65 -13.56 4.18
C ARG A 119 -6.56 -12.54 4.48
N ILE A 120 -5.83 -12.78 5.57
CA ILE A 120 -4.78 -11.91 6.05
C ILE A 120 -3.47 -12.68 6.27
N THR A 121 -2.37 -11.94 6.35
CA THR A 121 -1.04 -12.43 6.69
C THR A 121 -0.37 -11.52 7.72
N ALA A 122 0.49 -12.06 8.56
CA ALA A 122 1.39 -11.28 9.41
C ALA A 122 2.74 -10.98 8.69
N VAL A 123 2.98 -11.62 7.54
CA VAL A 123 4.12 -11.31 6.66
C VAL A 123 3.80 -10.06 5.87
N ILE A 124 4.12 -8.90 6.46
CA ILE A 124 3.85 -7.60 5.85
C ILE A 124 4.77 -7.38 4.65
N SER A 125 4.20 -6.88 3.55
CA SER A 125 4.94 -6.44 2.36
C SER A 125 4.47 -5.07 1.92
N ILE A 126 5.39 -4.15 1.68
CA ILE A 126 5.09 -2.80 1.19
C ILE A 126 5.61 -2.68 -0.23
N LEU A 127 4.68 -2.48 -1.16
CA LEU A 127 4.98 -2.44 -2.58
C LEU A 127 5.45 -1.04 -2.98
N GLY A 128 6.67 -0.96 -3.53
CA GLY A 128 7.20 0.20 -4.22
C GLY A 128 7.14 0.06 -5.75
N SER A 129 7.63 1.06 -6.45
CA SER A 129 7.75 1.04 -7.92
C SER A 129 8.83 0.05 -8.38
N TYR A 130 9.96 0.07 -7.71
CA TYR A 130 11.16 -0.69 -8.04
C TYR A 130 11.39 -1.88 -7.13
N THR A 131 10.88 -1.85 -5.90
CA THR A 131 11.14 -2.86 -4.87
C THR A 131 9.87 -3.30 -4.16
N VAL A 132 9.93 -4.48 -3.53
CA VAL A 132 8.99 -4.88 -2.47
C VAL A 132 9.77 -4.95 -1.18
N PHE A 133 9.32 -4.21 -0.19
CA PHE A 133 9.95 -4.13 1.12
C PHE A 133 9.24 -5.04 2.12
N PHE A 134 9.98 -5.88 2.80
CA PHE A 134 9.51 -6.74 3.87
C PHE A 134 10.14 -6.28 5.19
N PRO A 135 9.36 -5.72 6.12
CA PRO A 135 9.87 -5.24 7.40
C PRO A 135 10.54 -6.30 8.27
N TYR A 136 10.19 -7.53 8.05
CA TYR A 136 10.74 -8.69 8.75
C TYR A 136 11.32 -9.64 7.72
N GLY A 137 12.58 -10.04 7.94
CA GLY A 137 13.29 -10.94 7.03
C GLY A 137 14.75 -10.53 6.88
N SER A 138 15.48 -11.24 6.05
CA SER A 138 16.90 -10.95 5.76
C SER A 138 17.24 -11.09 4.29
N THR A 139 16.35 -11.68 3.50
CA THR A 139 16.61 -12.10 2.12
C THR A 139 16.58 -10.92 1.14
N ILE A 140 17.49 -10.95 0.16
CA ILE A 140 17.47 -10.06 -1.00
C ILE A 140 17.13 -10.91 -2.22
N GLY A 141 15.96 -10.70 -2.78
CA GLY A 141 15.53 -11.31 -4.03
C GLY A 141 15.68 -10.35 -5.21
N ILE A 142 15.93 -10.90 -6.42
CA ILE A 142 15.95 -10.13 -7.66
C ILE A 142 15.05 -10.83 -8.67
N SER A 143 14.14 -10.05 -9.29
CA SER A 143 13.20 -10.57 -10.28
C SER A 143 13.89 -11.49 -11.29
N LYS A 144 13.35 -12.69 -11.51
CA LYS A 144 13.84 -13.65 -12.53
C LYS A 144 13.76 -13.10 -13.95
N LYS A 145 12.93 -12.08 -14.19
CA LYS A 145 12.79 -11.44 -15.50
C LYS A 145 13.95 -10.51 -15.85
N ILE A 146 14.81 -10.17 -14.89
CA ILE A 146 16.08 -9.48 -15.16
C ILE A 146 17.08 -10.58 -15.48
N GLU A 147 17.39 -10.77 -16.77
CA GLU A 147 18.21 -11.90 -17.24
C GLU A 147 19.71 -11.56 -17.21
N ASP A 148 20.07 -10.29 -17.33
CA ASP A 148 21.47 -9.83 -17.32
C ASP A 148 22.13 -10.07 -15.96
N GLN A 149 23.16 -10.95 -15.94
CA GLN A 149 23.87 -11.33 -14.73
C GLN A 149 24.70 -10.19 -14.12
N GLU A 150 25.20 -9.27 -14.92
CA GLU A 150 25.95 -8.10 -14.43
C GLU A 150 25.01 -7.13 -13.73
N GLU A 151 23.84 -6.86 -14.34
CA GLU A 151 22.80 -6.03 -13.76
C GLU A 151 22.24 -6.67 -12.46
N ARG A 152 21.99 -7.97 -12.44
CA ARG A 152 21.58 -8.69 -11.20
C ARG A 152 22.62 -8.51 -10.09
N ARG A 153 23.91 -8.59 -10.41
CA ARG A 153 24.99 -8.42 -9.43
C ARG A 153 25.03 -6.98 -8.92
N ARG A 154 24.92 -6.01 -9.83
CA ARG A 154 24.88 -4.57 -9.49
C ARG A 154 23.72 -4.27 -8.53
N LEU A 155 22.51 -4.69 -8.88
CA LEU A 155 21.31 -4.48 -8.06
C LEU A 155 21.42 -5.15 -6.68
N ARG A 156 21.97 -6.39 -6.61
CA ARG A 156 22.20 -7.08 -5.35
C ARG A 156 23.15 -6.31 -4.45
N GLN A 157 24.31 -5.91 -4.97
CA GLN A 157 25.33 -5.16 -4.20
C GLN A 157 24.78 -3.82 -3.72
N LEU A 158 24.01 -3.12 -4.56
CA LEU A 158 23.37 -1.87 -4.17
C LEU A 158 22.42 -2.09 -2.99
N VAL A 159 21.49 -3.04 -3.12
CA VAL A 159 20.52 -3.32 -2.06
C VAL A 159 21.19 -3.79 -0.78
N GLU A 160 22.22 -4.64 -0.85
CA GLU A 160 23.03 -5.06 0.31
C GLU A 160 23.65 -3.89 1.07
N SER A 161 24.09 -2.86 0.34
CA SER A 161 24.73 -1.69 0.92
C SER A 161 23.78 -0.73 1.64
N VAL A 162 22.49 -0.74 1.28
CA VAL A 162 21.50 0.27 1.76
C VAL A 162 20.33 -0.32 2.53
N LYS A 163 20.11 -1.64 2.47
CA LYS A 163 18.96 -2.23 3.14
C LYS A 163 19.11 -2.14 4.66
N PRO A 164 18.04 -1.77 5.39
CA PRO A 164 18.05 -1.80 6.84
C PRO A 164 18.29 -3.23 7.39
N GLU A 165 18.85 -3.32 8.59
CA GLU A 165 18.97 -4.59 9.30
C GLU A 165 17.58 -5.23 9.53
N HIS A 166 17.53 -6.55 9.47
CA HIS A 166 16.30 -7.34 9.70
C HIS A 166 15.15 -7.11 8.69
N CYS A 167 15.43 -6.46 7.56
CA CYS A 167 14.47 -6.31 6.47
C CYS A 167 14.82 -7.20 5.27
N GLY A 168 13.80 -7.65 4.55
CA GLY A 168 13.93 -8.28 3.23
C GLY A 168 13.59 -7.30 2.12
N ILE A 169 14.21 -7.44 0.96
CA ILE A 169 13.91 -6.63 -0.23
C ILE A 169 13.88 -7.53 -1.45
N ILE A 170 12.81 -7.43 -2.24
CA ILE A 170 12.74 -8.03 -3.57
C ILE A 170 12.80 -6.91 -4.60
N VAL A 171 13.80 -6.96 -5.46
CA VAL A 171 13.98 -6.03 -6.58
C VAL A 171 13.10 -6.45 -7.74
N ARG A 172 12.25 -5.54 -8.22
CA ARG A 172 11.30 -5.78 -9.30
C ARG A 172 11.95 -5.59 -10.67
N THR A 173 11.32 -6.10 -11.72
CA THR A 173 11.79 -5.93 -13.11
C THR A 173 11.94 -4.47 -13.51
N ALA A 174 11.07 -3.59 -12.99
CA ALA A 174 11.14 -2.15 -13.25
C ALA A 174 12.44 -1.46 -12.77
N SER A 175 13.27 -2.17 -12.00
CA SER A 175 14.57 -1.67 -11.52
C SER A 175 15.70 -1.83 -12.53
N GLU A 176 15.47 -2.58 -13.61
CA GLU A 176 16.48 -2.83 -14.63
C GLU A 176 16.95 -1.51 -15.28
N ASN A 177 18.26 -1.26 -15.26
CA ASN A 177 18.91 -0.06 -15.75
C ASN A 177 18.48 1.26 -15.07
N VAL A 178 17.83 1.18 -13.90
CA VAL A 178 17.42 2.37 -13.14
C VAL A 178 18.62 2.95 -12.39
N HIS A 179 18.65 4.28 -12.28
CA HIS A 179 19.70 4.97 -11.53
C HIS A 179 19.64 4.60 -10.04
N GLU A 180 20.79 4.36 -9.44
CA GLU A 180 20.91 3.86 -8.05
C GLU A 180 20.20 4.75 -7.02
N SER A 181 20.27 6.08 -7.21
CA SER A 181 19.64 7.04 -6.31
C SER A 181 18.13 6.82 -6.15
N LEU A 182 17.43 6.38 -7.21
CA LEU A 182 15.98 6.13 -7.15
C LEU A 182 15.64 4.90 -6.32
N LEU A 183 16.47 3.84 -6.42
CA LEU A 183 16.29 2.65 -5.59
C LEU A 183 16.58 2.96 -4.11
N ILE A 184 17.66 3.72 -3.85
CA ILE A 184 18.03 4.13 -2.50
C ILE A 184 16.93 4.99 -1.87
N GLU A 185 16.42 5.97 -2.59
CA GLU A 185 15.34 6.84 -2.14
C GLU A 185 14.06 6.05 -1.84
N GLU A 186 13.69 5.11 -2.73
CA GLU A 186 12.51 4.27 -2.52
C GLU A 186 12.67 3.37 -1.29
N ILE A 187 13.80 2.69 -1.12
CA ILE A 187 14.06 1.83 0.04
C ILE A 187 13.95 2.62 1.35
N ASN A 188 14.54 3.81 1.40
CA ASN A 188 14.47 4.69 2.56
C ASN A 188 13.03 5.16 2.84
N THR A 189 12.27 5.47 1.79
CA THR A 189 10.87 5.88 1.89
C THR A 189 10.01 4.75 2.43
N LEU A 190 10.15 3.53 1.90
CA LEU A 190 9.38 2.36 2.34
C LEU A 190 9.74 1.96 3.78
N SER A 191 11.01 2.06 4.16
CA SER A 191 11.47 1.83 5.53
C SER A 191 10.86 2.85 6.49
N SER A 192 10.88 4.14 6.15
CA SER A 192 10.30 5.21 6.97
C SER A 192 8.78 5.06 7.09
N LEU A 193 8.11 4.66 6.02
CA LEU A 193 6.68 4.36 6.03
C LEU A 193 6.36 3.22 7.01
N TRP A 194 7.14 2.13 6.97
CA TRP A 194 6.96 1.04 7.93
C TRP A 194 7.13 1.48 9.37
N GLU A 195 8.18 2.26 9.68
CA GLU A 195 8.38 2.80 11.03
C GLU A 195 7.18 3.64 11.49
N SER A 196 6.62 4.46 10.61
CA SER A 196 5.41 5.24 10.91
C SER A 196 4.21 4.33 11.22
N ILE A 197 3.98 3.27 10.42
CA ILE A 197 2.93 2.28 10.64
C ILE A 197 3.12 1.58 12.00
N ARG A 198 4.34 1.17 12.31
CA ARG A 198 4.69 0.49 13.55
C ARG A 198 4.46 1.38 14.77
N GLU A 199 4.88 2.63 14.72
CA GLU A 199 4.68 3.60 15.78
C GLU A 199 3.19 3.95 15.98
N GLN A 200 2.43 4.08 14.90
CA GLN A 200 0.98 4.24 14.99
C GLN A 200 0.32 3.00 15.65
N GLY A 201 0.75 1.80 15.27
CA GLY A 201 0.26 0.56 15.85
C GLY A 201 0.47 0.45 17.37
N LYS A 202 1.53 1.08 17.91
CA LYS A 202 1.75 1.15 19.37
C LYS A 202 0.78 2.08 20.08
N LYS A 203 0.28 3.12 19.40
CA LYS A 203 -0.52 4.21 20.00
C LYS A 203 -2.04 3.92 19.96
N VAL A 204 -2.49 3.07 19.04
CA VAL A 204 -3.91 2.78 18.85
C VAL A 204 -4.30 1.43 19.44
N ASN A 205 -5.57 1.29 19.83
CA ASN A 205 -6.14 0.02 20.25
C ASN A 205 -6.61 -0.80 19.04
N SER A 206 -6.61 -2.13 19.16
CA SER A 206 -7.22 -3.03 18.16
C SER A 206 -8.73 -3.10 18.33
N PRO A 207 -9.51 -3.26 17.24
CA PRO A 207 -9.08 -3.24 15.85
C PRO A 207 -8.89 -1.82 15.31
N ASN A 208 -7.88 -1.60 14.46
CA ASN A 208 -7.63 -0.30 13.83
C ASN A 208 -6.91 -0.44 12.48
N LEU A 209 -7.26 0.41 11.50
CA LEU A 209 -6.55 0.53 10.23
C LEU A 209 -5.26 1.33 10.47
N LEU A 210 -4.11 0.74 10.15
CA LEU A 210 -2.79 1.39 10.27
C LEU A 210 -2.30 1.95 8.94
N TYR A 211 -2.56 1.22 7.85
CA TYR A 211 -2.22 1.63 6.49
C TYR A 211 -3.27 1.08 5.54
N GLY A 212 -3.81 1.92 4.68
CA GLY A 212 -4.83 1.54 3.72
C GLY A 212 -4.42 1.87 2.29
N GLN A 213 -5.00 1.14 1.34
CA GLN A 213 -4.90 1.49 -0.06
C GLN A 213 -5.41 2.91 -0.24
N GLN A 214 -4.56 3.77 -0.80
CA GLN A 214 -4.94 5.15 -1.08
C GLN A 214 -6.08 5.16 -2.09
N SER A 215 -7.08 5.98 -1.85
CA SER A 215 -8.11 6.25 -2.86
C SER A 215 -7.47 6.91 -4.09
N LEU A 216 -8.12 6.81 -5.24
CA LEU A 216 -7.67 7.49 -6.45
C LEU A 216 -7.41 8.99 -6.20
N THR A 217 -8.22 9.62 -5.34
CA THR A 217 -8.03 11.01 -4.91
C THR A 217 -6.72 11.21 -4.13
N GLU A 218 -6.42 10.34 -3.13
CA GLU A 218 -5.19 10.44 -2.33
C GLU A 218 -3.96 10.17 -3.19
N LEU A 219 -4.06 9.21 -4.11
CA LEU A 219 -3.04 8.93 -5.11
C LEU A 219 -2.78 10.15 -5.99
N ALA A 220 -3.86 10.76 -6.52
CA ALA A 220 -3.78 11.95 -7.35
C ALA A 220 -3.12 13.15 -6.61
N VAL A 221 -3.47 13.37 -5.34
CA VAL A 221 -2.86 14.42 -4.51
C VAL A 221 -1.36 14.17 -4.37
N ARG A 222 -0.96 12.95 -4.02
CA ARG A 222 0.44 12.60 -3.80
C ARG A 222 1.28 12.73 -5.06
N GLU A 223 0.78 12.27 -6.20
CA GLU A 223 1.56 12.15 -7.43
C GLU A 223 1.50 13.41 -8.30
N HIS A 224 0.39 14.14 -8.25
CA HIS A 224 0.13 15.20 -9.23
C HIS A 224 0.00 16.60 -8.65
N LEU A 225 -0.42 16.78 -7.37
CA LEU A 225 -0.68 18.12 -6.82
C LEU A 225 0.55 19.04 -6.92
N ALA A 226 1.72 18.57 -6.56
CA ALA A 226 2.94 19.38 -6.59
C ALA A 226 3.30 19.85 -8.01
N SER A 227 3.11 19.00 -9.02
CA SER A 227 3.45 19.26 -10.42
C SER A 227 2.32 19.92 -11.23
N SER A 228 1.10 20.00 -10.70
CA SER A 228 -0.04 20.63 -11.37
C SER A 228 -0.03 22.15 -11.24
N ASN A 229 -0.67 22.81 -12.17
CA ASN A 229 -1.03 24.23 -12.08
C ASN A 229 -2.31 24.40 -11.29
N ARG A 230 -3.32 23.57 -11.55
CA ARG A 230 -4.58 23.52 -10.81
C ARG A 230 -4.94 22.08 -10.47
N PHE A 231 -5.53 21.90 -9.29
CA PHE A 231 -6.06 20.63 -8.80
C PHE A 231 -7.51 20.83 -8.41
N ILE A 232 -8.43 20.34 -9.22
CA ILE A 232 -9.85 20.73 -9.19
C ILE A 232 -10.67 19.53 -8.71
N VAL A 233 -11.50 19.74 -7.68
CA VAL A 233 -12.32 18.70 -7.03
C VAL A 233 -13.77 19.13 -6.93
N ASN A 234 -14.71 18.28 -7.30
CA ASN A 234 -16.15 18.58 -7.26
C ASN A 234 -16.82 18.23 -5.92
N ASP A 235 -16.16 17.48 -5.03
CA ASP A 235 -16.71 17.12 -3.71
C ASP A 235 -16.17 18.04 -2.61
N ARG A 236 -17.09 18.69 -1.88
CA ARG A 236 -16.76 19.68 -0.85
C ARG A 236 -16.03 19.08 0.36
N GLU A 237 -16.39 17.86 0.75
CA GLU A 237 -15.78 17.19 1.90
C GLU A 237 -14.36 16.75 1.55
N THR A 238 -14.15 16.21 0.36
CA THR A 238 -12.83 15.84 -0.15
C THR A 238 -11.93 17.08 -0.32
N TYR A 239 -12.46 18.18 -0.87
CA TYR A 239 -11.72 19.44 -0.95
C TYR A 239 -11.20 19.88 0.42
N LYS A 240 -12.06 19.90 1.46
CA LYS A 240 -11.65 20.25 2.83
C LYS A 240 -10.60 19.26 3.40
N LYS A 241 -10.78 17.95 3.16
CA LYS A 241 -9.82 16.92 3.59
C LYS A 241 -8.44 17.14 2.97
N ILE A 242 -8.38 17.44 1.67
CA ILE A 242 -7.12 17.75 0.98
C ILE A 242 -6.46 18.96 1.65
N LEU A 243 -7.16 20.07 1.81
CA LEU A 243 -6.62 21.28 2.43
C LEU A 243 -6.12 21.04 3.86
N SER A 244 -6.83 20.23 4.65
CA SER A 244 -6.44 19.90 6.02
C SER A 244 -5.23 18.95 6.11
N SER A 245 -5.03 18.08 5.11
CA SER A 245 -3.87 17.18 5.03
C SER A 245 -2.57 17.91 4.65
N LEU A 246 -2.70 19.05 3.98
CA LEU A 246 -1.56 19.91 3.64
C LEU A 246 -1.18 20.78 4.84
N GLY A 247 -0.01 20.56 5.42
CA GLY A 247 0.50 21.32 6.55
C GLY A 247 0.62 22.83 6.26
N ASP A 248 0.83 23.65 7.30
CA ASP A 248 0.91 25.11 7.17
C ASP A 248 2.09 25.57 6.31
N ALA A 249 3.16 24.79 6.23
CA ALA A 249 4.32 25.07 5.37
C ALA A 249 4.00 24.92 3.87
N SER A 250 2.83 24.37 3.51
CA SER A 250 2.44 24.05 2.13
C SER A 250 1.45 25.06 1.51
N SER A 251 1.53 26.34 1.89
CA SER A 251 0.61 27.38 1.40
C SER A 251 0.50 27.41 -0.14
N GLY A 252 1.63 27.33 -0.86
CA GLY A 252 1.62 27.30 -2.32
C GLY A 252 0.94 26.08 -2.94
N LEU A 253 0.85 24.96 -2.24
CA LEU A 253 0.09 23.80 -2.70
C LEU A 253 -1.42 23.98 -2.45
N LYS A 254 -1.80 24.64 -1.35
CA LYS A 254 -3.19 24.92 -1.03
C LYS A 254 -3.83 25.85 -2.08
N GLU A 255 -3.08 26.81 -2.61
CA GLU A 255 -3.54 27.74 -3.65
C GLU A 255 -3.85 27.06 -4.99
N LYS A 256 -3.27 25.90 -5.25
CA LYS A 256 -3.54 25.11 -6.46
C LYS A 256 -4.84 24.31 -6.37
N VAL A 257 -5.34 24.05 -5.15
CA VAL A 257 -6.54 23.24 -4.94
C VAL A 257 -7.78 24.10 -5.11
N GLU A 258 -8.62 23.77 -6.07
CA GLU A 258 -9.84 24.50 -6.41
C GLU A 258 -11.07 23.62 -6.16
N TYR A 259 -12.14 24.24 -5.65
CA TYR A 259 -13.44 23.60 -5.52
C TYR A 259 -14.30 23.91 -6.75
N TYR A 260 -14.71 22.83 -7.46
CA TYR A 260 -15.65 22.95 -8.57
C TYR A 260 -17.09 23.01 -8.05
N ASN A 261 -17.77 24.10 -8.25
CA ASN A 261 -19.12 24.35 -7.73
C ASN A 261 -20.16 24.69 -8.81
N LYS A 262 -19.94 24.22 -10.05
CA LYS A 262 -20.89 24.47 -11.16
C LYS A 262 -21.89 23.33 -11.28
N ASP A 263 -23.05 23.61 -11.85
CA ASP A 263 -24.14 22.65 -12.03
C ASP A 263 -23.98 21.72 -13.25
N TYR A 264 -22.84 21.79 -13.94
CA TYR A 264 -22.50 20.90 -15.07
C TYR A 264 -21.55 19.80 -14.65
N ASP A 265 -21.53 18.71 -15.43
CA ASP A 265 -20.47 17.70 -15.28
C ASP A 265 -19.08 18.35 -15.48
N MET A 266 -18.15 18.04 -14.57
CA MET A 266 -16.83 18.65 -14.60
C MET A 266 -16.08 18.31 -15.89
N PHE A 267 -16.20 17.08 -16.36
CA PHE A 267 -15.51 16.63 -17.56
C PHE A 267 -16.12 17.22 -18.85
N GLU A 268 -17.44 17.48 -18.86
CA GLU A 268 -18.07 18.22 -19.97
C GLU A 268 -17.67 19.69 -20.01
N TYR A 269 -17.36 20.28 -18.84
CA TYR A 269 -16.94 21.67 -18.76
C TYR A 269 -15.51 21.93 -19.23
N TYR A 270 -14.61 20.96 -19.01
CA TYR A 270 -13.19 21.06 -19.36
C TYR A 270 -12.80 20.32 -20.66
N ASN A 271 -13.78 19.77 -21.38
CA ASN A 271 -13.58 19.05 -22.65
C ASN A 271 -13.50 19.96 -23.86
#